data_147598d9fa78fe7dc2573b817afaf648
#
_entry.id   147598d9fa78fe7dc2573b817afaf648
#
_cell.length_a   1.000
_cell.length_b   1.000
_cell.length_c   1.000
_cell.angle_alpha   90.00
_cell.angle_beta   90.00
_cell.angle_gamma   90.00
#
_symmetry.space_group_name_H-M   'P 1'
#
loop_
_entity.id
_entity.type
_entity.pdbx_description
1 polymer ?
#
loop_
_entity_poly.entity_id
_entity_poly.type
_entity_poly.pdbx_seq_one_letter_code
_entity_poly.pdbx_strand_id
1 'polypeptide(L)'
;MKILYLTGGAGRMYCGSCLRDNALATELIARGHDVMLLPVYTPTFTDEPNVSRNHVVLGGISAYLEQYVPFFRQTPAWLDGLWDSSWLLSLASRRSISTNPKMLGEMTVSVLKGEDGFQQKEIRKLIDWLKTEPLPDVINLPYSLLLGLAGPLKRELNRPICCTLQGEDLFLDSLREPYRAQALGLIRSHIEHVDLFLPISEFYAEFMPGYLGIPAEKMRVVPIGINLQGFDVAEPKRHGSFTVGFLGRIAPEKGLHLLADAYKLLRREMGISEARFEAAGWMAADCKSYLSGIQQRFADCGLASEFHYRGVLDRAQKIDFLRQLDVMSVPATYDEPKGVSLLEAMACGVPLVQPRRGAFTEIVEKTSGGLLVQPDDAQSLARGILNIYQDRKLAGELGAKGARGVREYYSAAHMADRAQEAYEGVLSPRSVATA
;
A
#
# COMPACT_ATOMS: atom_id res chain seq x y z
N MET A 1 19.12 -16.81 3.93
CA MET A 1 19.61 -15.52 3.40
C MET A 1 19.47 -14.46 4.46
N LYS A 2 20.38 -13.48 4.45
CA LYS A 2 20.25 -12.22 5.20
C LYS A 2 19.64 -11.17 4.28
N ILE A 3 18.53 -10.58 4.67
CA ILE A 3 17.77 -9.66 3.83
C ILE A 3 17.65 -8.31 4.57
N LEU A 4 18.19 -7.25 3.98
CA LEU A 4 17.87 -5.90 4.41
C LEU A 4 16.64 -5.42 3.63
N TYR A 5 15.53 -5.25 4.32
CA TYR A 5 14.30 -4.77 3.73
C TYR A 5 13.98 -3.37 4.28
N LEU A 6 14.07 -2.35 3.43
CA LEU A 6 13.64 -1.01 3.80
C LEU A 6 12.12 -0.89 3.64
N THR A 7 11.47 -0.19 4.56
CA THR A 7 10.03 0.13 4.49
C THR A 7 9.81 1.61 4.74
N GLY A 8 8.81 2.21 4.09
CA GLY A 8 8.61 3.65 4.15
C GLY A 8 8.31 4.17 5.55
N GLY A 9 7.54 3.41 6.31
CA GLY A 9 6.89 3.87 7.53
C GLY A 9 5.68 4.78 7.20
N ALA A 10 4.68 4.80 8.06
CA ALA A 10 3.46 5.59 7.86
C ALA A 10 3.00 6.33 9.14
N GLY A 11 3.90 6.47 10.10
CA GLY A 11 3.58 7.12 11.37
C GLY A 11 2.47 6.38 12.12
N ARG A 12 1.31 7.05 12.31
CA ARG A 12 0.16 6.49 13.03
C ARG A 12 -0.98 6.02 12.12
N MET A 13 -0.71 5.82 10.84
CA MET A 13 -1.70 5.39 9.86
C MET A 13 -1.43 3.94 9.45
N TYR A 14 -2.46 3.12 9.39
CA TYR A 14 -2.36 1.82 8.71
C TYR A 14 -2.15 2.04 7.21
N CYS A 15 -0.99 1.67 6.73
CA CYS A 15 -0.63 1.81 5.33
C CYS A 15 -0.51 0.42 4.70
N GLY A 16 -1.18 0.20 3.57
CA GLY A 16 -1.15 -1.09 2.88
C GLY A 16 0.27 -1.56 2.52
N SER A 17 1.19 -0.63 2.23
CA SER A 17 2.60 -0.96 1.98
C SER A 17 3.29 -1.47 3.24
N CYS A 18 3.10 -0.78 4.39
CA CYS A 18 3.70 -1.20 5.66
C CYS A 18 3.15 -2.54 6.16
N LEU A 19 1.84 -2.78 5.98
CA LEU A 19 1.21 -4.07 6.30
C LEU A 19 1.79 -5.19 5.44
N ARG A 20 1.90 -4.97 4.14
CA ARG A 20 2.50 -5.92 3.20
C ARG A 20 3.96 -6.21 3.55
N ASP A 21 4.77 -5.18 3.80
CA ASP A 21 6.19 -5.33 4.09
C ASP A 21 6.41 -6.08 5.41
N ASN A 22 5.59 -5.80 6.44
CA ASN A 22 5.62 -6.51 7.71
C ASN A 22 5.18 -7.98 7.58
N ALA A 23 4.11 -8.26 6.82
CA ALA A 23 3.64 -9.61 6.57
C ALA A 23 4.68 -10.45 5.81
N LEU A 24 5.35 -9.86 4.80
CA LEU A 24 6.44 -10.51 4.07
C LEU A 24 7.63 -10.80 4.98
N ALA A 25 8.07 -9.82 5.76
CA ALA A 25 9.19 -9.99 6.67
C ALA A 25 8.90 -11.05 7.73
N THR A 26 7.70 -11.04 8.31
CA THR A 26 7.26 -12.05 9.30
C THR A 26 7.32 -13.46 8.71
N GLU A 27 6.82 -13.66 7.51
CA GLU A 27 6.80 -14.96 6.85
C GLU A 27 8.21 -15.43 6.48
N LEU A 28 9.07 -14.54 5.96
CA LEU A 28 10.47 -14.89 5.66
C LEU A 28 11.25 -15.25 6.92
N ILE A 29 11.03 -14.56 8.05
CA ILE A 29 11.62 -14.91 9.36
C ILE A 29 11.15 -16.29 9.80
N ALA A 30 9.86 -16.59 9.68
CA ALA A 30 9.31 -17.91 10.03
C ALA A 30 9.92 -19.07 9.21
N ARG A 31 10.41 -18.77 7.99
CA ARG A 31 11.14 -19.70 7.11
C ARG A 31 12.63 -19.81 7.43
N GLY A 32 13.11 -19.14 8.46
CA GLY A 32 14.51 -19.17 8.89
C GLY A 32 15.44 -18.22 8.16
N HIS A 33 14.92 -17.22 7.46
CA HIS A 33 15.73 -16.13 6.91
C HIS A 33 16.01 -15.07 7.98
N ASP A 34 17.21 -14.49 7.94
CA ASP A 34 17.60 -13.36 8.78
C ASP A 34 17.13 -12.05 8.09
N VAL A 35 15.98 -11.52 8.52
CA VAL A 35 15.37 -10.34 7.90
C VAL A 35 15.47 -9.14 8.82
N MET A 36 16.10 -8.08 8.34
CA MET A 36 16.12 -6.78 8.98
C MET A 36 15.12 -5.86 8.27
N LEU A 37 13.90 -5.72 8.82
CA LEU A 37 12.90 -4.76 8.34
C LEU A 37 13.19 -3.41 8.99
N LEU A 38 13.59 -2.41 8.17
CA LEU A 38 14.11 -1.14 8.64
C LEU A 38 13.25 0.04 8.14
N PRO A 39 12.54 0.76 9.02
CA PRO A 39 11.77 1.95 8.64
C PRO A 39 12.66 3.09 8.17
N VAL A 40 12.25 3.78 7.08
CA VAL A 40 13.03 4.88 6.49
C VAL A 40 12.67 6.23 7.11
N TYR A 41 11.41 6.63 7.13
CA TYR A 41 11.01 7.97 7.55
C TYR A 41 10.35 8.04 8.92
N THR A 42 9.52 7.05 9.25
CA THR A 42 8.77 6.99 10.51
C THR A 42 8.64 5.53 10.95
N PRO A 43 8.44 5.27 12.25
CA PRO A 43 8.17 3.91 12.71
C PRO A 43 7.01 3.27 11.93
N THR A 44 7.11 1.98 11.66
CA THR A 44 6.07 1.21 10.99
C THR A 44 4.89 1.01 11.96
N PHE A 45 3.68 1.29 11.48
CA PHE A 45 2.45 1.06 12.21
C PHE A 45 1.64 -0.03 11.52
N THR A 46 1.38 -1.13 12.22
CA THR A 46 0.68 -2.31 11.71
C THR A 46 -0.42 -2.73 12.67
N ASP A 47 -1.41 -3.46 12.19
CA ASP A 47 -2.46 -4.09 12.99
C ASP A 47 -2.14 -5.56 13.34
N GLU A 48 -0.92 -5.95 13.13
CA GLU A 48 -0.33 -7.25 13.44
C GLU A 48 0.99 -7.09 14.23
N PRO A 49 1.55 -8.16 14.81
CA PRO A 49 2.85 -8.08 15.46
C PRO A 49 3.90 -7.46 14.55
N ASN A 50 4.50 -6.36 15.01
CA ASN A 50 5.45 -5.60 14.24
C ASN A 50 6.86 -6.17 14.39
N VAL A 51 7.47 -6.62 13.27
CA VAL A 51 8.82 -7.17 13.23
C VAL A 51 9.88 -6.15 12.80
N SER A 52 9.47 -4.90 12.52
CA SER A 52 10.42 -3.85 12.14
C SER A 52 11.31 -3.43 13.32
N ARG A 53 12.52 -3.00 12.99
CA ARG A 53 13.45 -2.42 13.96
C ARG A 53 12.90 -1.09 14.48
N ASN A 54 13.19 -0.76 15.74
CA ASN A 54 12.83 0.54 16.33
C ASN A 54 13.72 1.70 15.83
N HIS A 55 14.71 1.40 15.00
CA HIS A 55 15.63 2.38 14.41
C HIS A 55 15.04 2.91 13.10
N VAL A 56 14.96 4.23 12.94
CA VAL A 56 14.49 4.91 11.71
C VAL A 56 15.71 5.49 11.00
N VAL A 57 15.88 5.19 9.72
CA VAL A 57 17.13 5.44 8.98
C VAL A 57 17.30 6.90 8.56
N LEU A 58 16.32 7.43 7.84
CA LEU A 58 16.26 8.83 7.41
C LEU A 58 15.24 9.53 8.30
N GLY A 59 15.58 9.75 9.57
CA GLY A 59 14.63 10.29 10.55
C GLY A 59 13.81 11.43 9.94
N GLY A 60 12.47 11.29 9.92
CA GLY A 60 11.61 12.22 9.17
C GLY A 60 11.78 13.67 9.61
N ILE A 61 12.21 13.92 10.85
CA ILE A 61 12.54 15.27 11.36
C ILE A 61 13.91 15.69 10.85
N SER A 62 14.94 14.84 10.93
CA SER A 62 16.29 15.15 10.46
C SER A 62 16.28 15.42 8.96
N ALA A 63 15.65 14.56 8.17
CA ALA A 63 15.52 14.77 6.72
C ALA A 63 14.79 16.07 6.36
N TYR A 64 13.74 16.43 7.12
CA TYR A 64 13.03 17.69 6.96
C TYR A 64 13.90 18.90 7.33
N LEU A 65 14.64 18.85 8.46
CA LEU A 65 15.51 19.92 8.89
C LEU A 65 16.67 20.13 7.90
N GLU A 66 17.28 19.07 7.40
CA GLU A 66 18.34 19.14 6.38
C GLU A 66 17.84 19.75 5.07
N GLN A 67 16.57 19.50 4.71
CA GLN A 67 15.96 20.10 3.53
C GLN A 67 15.82 21.61 3.64
N TYR A 68 15.35 22.13 4.78
CA TYR A 68 14.92 23.53 4.92
C TYR A 68 15.84 24.41 5.75
N VAL A 69 16.73 23.83 6.55
CA VAL A 69 17.62 24.57 7.45
C VAL A 69 19.08 24.18 7.18
N PRO A 70 19.84 24.97 6.38
CA PRO A 70 21.21 24.64 5.96
C PRO A 70 22.16 24.30 7.10
N PHE A 71 21.96 24.87 8.28
CA PHE A 71 22.76 24.58 9.47
C PHE A 71 22.77 23.09 9.82
N PHE A 72 21.65 22.38 9.71
CA PHE A 72 21.56 20.96 10.06
C PHE A 72 22.30 20.02 9.10
N ARG A 73 22.63 20.48 7.89
CA ARG A 73 23.44 19.70 6.93
C ARG A 73 24.87 19.51 7.38
N GLN A 74 25.36 20.38 8.28
CA GLN A 74 26.76 20.40 8.75
C GLN A 74 26.90 20.04 10.24
N THR A 75 25.79 19.74 10.93
CA THR A 75 25.86 19.33 12.35
C THR A 75 26.50 17.95 12.47
N PRO A 76 27.34 17.74 13.53
CA PRO A 76 27.91 16.42 13.81
C PRO A 76 26.79 15.39 14.11
N ALA A 77 26.97 14.15 13.63
CA ALA A 77 25.98 13.08 13.73
C ALA A 77 25.52 12.76 15.18
N TRP A 78 26.36 13.01 16.19
CA TRP A 78 26.00 12.78 17.59
C TRP A 78 24.93 13.74 18.14
N LEU A 79 24.76 14.92 17.53
CA LEU A 79 23.70 15.87 17.88
C LEU A 79 22.33 15.42 17.33
N ASP A 80 22.30 14.63 16.28
CA ASP A 80 21.03 14.21 15.64
C ASP A 80 20.25 13.26 16.55
N GLY A 81 20.90 12.48 17.41
CA GLY A 81 20.25 11.61 18.38
C GLY A 81 19.30 12.35 19.35
N LEU A 82 19.47 13.66 19.54
CA LEU A 82 18.57 14.50 20.33
C LEU A 82 17.25 14.76 19.57
N TRP A 83 17.31 14.88 18.23
CA TRP A 83 16.16 15.21 17.38
C TRP A 83 15.41 13.96 16.90
N ASP A 84 16.11 12.85 16.75
CA ASP A 84 15.56 11.55 16.35
C ASP A 84 14.98 10.76 17.55
N SER A 85 14.91 11.37 18.73
CA SER A 85 14.30 10.72 19.89
C SER A 85 12.83 10.42 19.61
N SER A 86 12.38 9.21 19.98
CA SER A 86 11.00 8.73 19.76
C SER A 86 9.93 9.67 20.32
N TRP A 87 10.27 10.46 21.35
CA TRP A 87 9.39 11.46 21.94
C TRP A 87 9.19 12.68 21.04
N LEU A 88 10.24 13.23 20.43
CA LEU A 88 10.15 14.36 19.49
C LEU A 88 9.47 13.93 18.17
N LEU A 89 9.77 12.75 17.66
CA LEU A 89 9.08 12.14 16.52
C LEU A 89 7.58 11.97 16.78
N SER A 90 7.20 11.57 18.01
CA SER A 90 5.80 11.45 18.41
C SER A 90 5.09 12.80 18.54
N LEU A 91 5.80 13.84 18.95
CA LEU A 91 5.27 15.20 19.07
C LEU A 91 5.11 15.87 17.69
N ALA A 92 6.08 15.69 16.81
CA ALA A 92 6.03 16.19 15.43
C ALA A 92 4.96 15.47 14.59
N SER A 93 4.76 14.17 14.81
CA SER A 93 3.70 13.41 14.13
C SER A 93 2.27 13.78 14.57
N ARG A 94 2.12 14.48 15.72
CA ARG A 94 0.83 15.04 16.18
C ARG A 94 0.43 16.32 15.43
N ARG A 95 1.41 17.07 14.93
CA ARG A 95 1.15 18.15 13.99
C ARG A 95 1.33 17.56 12.61
N SER A 96 0.24 17.31 11.89
CA SER A 96 0.33 16.92 10.49
C SER A 96 1.23 17.94 9.80
N ILE A 97 2.39 17.47 9.32
CA ILE A 97 3.26 18.26 8.45
C ILE A 97 2.36 18.64 7.28
N SER A 98 2.09 19.94 7.14
CA SER A 98 1.30 20.44 6.01
C SER A 98 1.99 19.97 4.74
N THR A 99 1.35 19.07 4.01
CA THR A 99 1.85 18.51 2.76
C THR A 99 1.63 19.52 1.65
N ASN A 100 2.39 20.64 1.70
CA ASN A 100 2.42 21.57 0.58
C ASN A 100 3.03 20.83 -0.63
N PRO A 101 2.31 20.69 -1.77
CA PRO A 101 2.80 19.96 -2.94
C PRO A 101 4.16 20.44 -3.47
N LYS A 102 4.49 21.73 -3.28
CA LYS A 102 5.80 22.28 -3.65
C LYS A 102 6.91 21.70 -2.74
N MET A 103 6.69 21.68 -1.43
CA MET A 103 7.66 21.15 -0.46
C MET A 103 7.89 19.65 -0.67
N LEU A 104 6.84 18.89 -0.97
CA LEU A 104 6.95 17.47 -1.29
C LEU A 104 7.78 17.25 -2.57
N GLY A 105 7.59 18.07 -3.60
CA GLY A 105 8.36 17.98 -4.84
C GLY A 105 9.84 18.24 -4.63
N GLU A 106 10.20 19.31 -3.93
CA GLU A 106 11.61 19.64 -3.62
C GLU A 106 12.28 18.53 -2.79
N MET A 107 11.59 18.01 -1.80
CA MET A 107 12.11 16.92 -0.96
C MET A 107 12.29 15.63 -1.76
N THR A 108 11.31 15.27 -2.60
CA THR A 108 11.39 14.08 -3.46
C THR A 108 12.58 14.14 -4.39
N VAL A 109 12.77 15.27 -5.08
CA VAL A 109 13.93 15.48 -5.95
C VAL A 109 15.24 15.42 -5.18
N SER A 110 15.29 16.01 -3.98
CA SER A 110 16.48 15.97 -3.13
C SER A 110 16.85 14.55 -2.70
N VAL A 111 15.87 13.74 -2.26
CA VAL A 111 16.10 12.33 -1.88
C VAL A 111 16.56 11.50 -3.08
N LEU A 112 15.95 11.72 -4.26
CA LEU A 112 16.33 11.03 -5.49
C LEU A 112 17.72 11.42 -6.00
N LYS A 113 18.25 12.59 -5.67
CA LYS A 113 19.64 12.96 -5.95
C LYS A 113 20.66 12.14 -5.15
N GLY A 114 20.22 11.40 -4.13
CA GLY A 114 21.11 10.57 -3.34
C GLY A 114 22.20 11.40 -2.65
N GLU A 115 23.47 11.10 -2.94
CA GLU A 115 24.62 11.79 -2.34
C GLU A 115 24.74 13.26 -2.77
N ASP A 116 24.12 13.66 -3.87
CA ASP A 116 24.08 15.05 -4.33
C ASP A 116 22.88 15.82 -3.77
N GLY A 117 22.04 15.14 -2.97
CA GLY A 117 20.89 15.72 -2.30
C GLY A 117 21.20 16.26 -0.90
N PHE A 118 20.24 16.94 -0.31
CA PHE A 118 20.39 17.50 1.04
C PHE A 118 20.43 16.43 2.13
N GLN A 119 19.97 15.22 1.85
CA GLN A 119 19.97 14.06 2.76
C GLN A 119 21.26 13.23 2.67
N GLN A 120 22.32 13.74 2.05
CA GLN A 120 23.63 13.07 1.92
C GLN A 120 24.17 12.55 3.26
N LYS A 121 24.06 13.35 4.31
CA LYS A 121 24.52 13.00 5.66
C LYS A 121 23.78 11.76 6.20
N GLU A 122 22.47 11.71 6.04
CA GLU A 122 21.64 10.58 6.47
C GLU A 122 21.97 9.30 5.69
N ILE A 123 22.23 9.41 4.39
CA ILE A 123 22.67 8.28 3.56
C ILE A 123 24.01 7.72 4.04
N ARG A 124 24.97 8.59 4.36
CA ARG A 124 26.26 8.16 4.91
C ARG A 124 26.10 7.48 6.26
N LYS A 125 25.32 8.06 7.17
CA LYS A 125 25.02 7.45 8.48
C LYS A 125 24.41 6.04 8.33
N LEU A 126 23.47 5.87 7.41
CA LEU A 126 22.92 4.55 7.10
C LEU A 126 24.00 3.56 6.65
N ILE A 127 24.82 3.95 5.68
CA ILE A 127 25.88 3.09 5.11
C ILE A 127 26.91 2.73 6.19
N ASP A 128 27.36 3.72 6.96
CA ASP A 128 28.34 3.51 8.02
C ASP A 128 27.79 2.57 9.11
N TRP A 129 26.52 2.73 9.48
CA TRP A 129 25.87 1.83 10.40
C TRP A 129 25.72 0.42 9.82
N LEU A 130 25.30 0.27 8.56
CA LEU A 130 25.19 -1.03 7.90
C LEU A 130 26.52 -1.77 7.80
N LYS A 131 27.65 -1.06 7.72
CA LYS A 131 28.99 -1.67 7.75
C LYS A 131 29.37 -2.23 9.12
N THR A 132 28.69 -1.81 10.20
CA THR A 132 28.89 -2.35 11.55
C THR A 132 28.00 -3.56 11.84
N GLU A 133 26.94 -3.75 11.04
CA GLU A 133 26.01 -4.88 11.13
C GLU A 133 26.50 -6.04 10.24
N PRO A 134 26.00 -7.27 10.47
CA PRO A 134 26.24 -8.37 9.54
C PRO A 134 25.71 -8.05 8.16
N LEU A 135 26.58 -8.00 7.14
CA LEU A 135 26.23 -7.62 5.78
C LEU A 135 25.07 -8.47 5.24
N PRO A 136 24.04 -7.85 4.62
CA PRO A 136 22.95 -8.57 3.98
C PRO A 136 23.42 -9.26 2.71
N ASP A 137 22.74 -10.33 2.31
CA ASP A 137 22.93 -10.96 1.00
C ASP A 137 22.23 -10.16 -0.11
N VAL A 138 21.06 -9.56 0.21
CA VAL A 138 20.26 -8.74 -0.70
C VAL A 138 19.66 -7.55 0.02
N ILE A 139 19.51 -6.44 -0.69
CA ILE A 139 18.88 -5.21 -0.18
C ILE A 139 17.63 -4.93 -0.99
N ASN A 140 16.48 -4.76 -0.33
CA ASN A 140 15.23 -4.39 -0.97
C ASN A 140 14.79 -2.97 -0.59
N LEU A 141 14.66 -2.11 -1.60
CA LEU A 141 14.07 -0.77 -1.47
C LEU A 141 12.55 -0.86 -1.59
N PRO A 142 11.78 -0.09 -0.79
CA PRO A 142 10.32 -0.24 -0.72
C PRO A 142 9.57 0.34 -1.91
N TYR A 143 10.16 1.27 -2.67
CA TYR A 143 9.59 1.93 -3.84
C TYR A 143 10.64 2.76 -4.61
N SER A 144 10.31 3.12 -5.85
CA SER A 144 11.22 3.84 -6.75
C SER A 144 11.61 5.25 -6.27
N LEU A 145 10.87 5.86 -5.37
CA LEU A 145 11.18 7.19 -4.80
C LEU A 145 12.45 7.19 -3.94
N LEU A 146 12.98 6.02 -3.58
CA LEU A 146 14.22 5.86 -2.82
C LEU A 146 15.41 5.36 -3.67
N LEU A 147 15.29 5.36 -4.99
CA LEU A 147 16.35 4.89 -5.87
C LEU A 147 17.65 5.70 -5.77
N GLY A 148 17.61 6.92 -5.24
CA GLY A 148 18.82 7.68 -4.89
C GLY A 148 19.74 6.95 -3.89
N LEU A 149 19.22 5.97 -3.14
CA LEU A 149 20.01 5.11 -2.25
C LEU A 149 20.71 3.95 -2.98
N ALA A 150 20.22 3.55 -4.15
CA ALA A 150 20.66 2.32 -4.84
C ALA A 150 22.15 2.35 -5.21
N GLY A 151 22.61 3.43 -5.85
CA GLY A 151 24.01 3.58 -6.24
C GLY A 151 24.98 3.55 -5.06
N PRO A 152 24.80 4.40 -4.03
CA PRO A 152 25.63 4.39 -2.82
C PRO A 152 25.63 3.05 -2.10
N LEU A 153 24.46 2.43 -1.87
CA LEU A 153 24.39 1.12 -1.21
C LEU A 153 25.10 0.02 -2.02
N LYS A 154 24.90 0.00 -3.34
CA LYS A 154 25.55 -0.98 -4.22
C LYS A 154 27.06 -0.84 -4.22
N ARG A 155 27.56 0.39 -4.31
CA ARG A 155 28.99 0.69 -4.32
C ARG A 155 29.67 0.33 -2.99
N GLU A 156 29.05 0.72 -1.87
CA GLU A 156 29.67 0.62 -0.55
C GLU A 156 29.53 -0.77 0.10
N LEU A 157 28.46 -1.48 -0.19
CA LEU A 157 28.19 -2.79 0.40
C LEU A 157 28.42 -3.95 -0.57
N ASN A 158 28.54 -3.66 -1.88
CA ASN A 158 28.69 -4.65 -2.94
C ASN A 158 27.62 -5.78 -2.86
N ARG A 159 26.35 -5.39 -2.76
CA ARG A 159 25.21 -6.30 -2.66
C ARG A 159 24.17 -6.02 -3.73
N PRO A 160 23.46 -7.06 -4.21
CA PRO A 160 22.34 -6.85 -5.12
C PRO A 160 21.25 -5.96 -4.52
N ILE A 161 20.72 -5.07 -5.35
CA ILE A 161 19.63 -4.16 -5.00
C ILE A 161 18.36 -4.59 -5.71
N CYS A 162 17.33 -4.92 -4.95
CA CYS A 162 15.97 -5.08 -5.43
C CYS A 162 15.14 -3.83 -5.07
N CYS A 163 14.12 -3.53 -5.88
CA CYS A 163 13.19 -2.45 -5.61
C CYS A 163 11.75 -2.92 -5.80
N THR A 164 10.96 -2.87 -4.74
CA THR A 164 9.51 -3.13 -4.83
C THR A 164 8.82 -1.95 -5.51
N LEU A 165 7.86 -2.21 -6.40
CA LEU A 165 7.01 -1.21 -7.03
C LEU A 165 5.58 -1.41 -6.52
N GLN A 166 5.02 -0.39 -5.80
CA GLN A 166 3.80 -0.58 -5.05
C GLN A 166 2.89 0.67 -4.94
N GLY A 167 2.74 1.43 -6.03
CA GLY A 167 1.77 2.51 -6.15
C GLY A 167 2.35 3.91 -5.95
N GLU A 168 3.54 4.14 -6.39
CA GLU A 168 4.22 5.43 -6.37
C GLU A 168 3.82 6.36 -7.52
N ASP A 169 3.22 5.83 -8.59
CA ASP A 169 2.73 6.58 -9.75
C ASP A 169 1.73 7.67 -9.37
N LEU A 170 0.74 7.36 -8.54
CA LEU A 170 -0.25 8.32 -8.06
C LEU A 170 0.42 9.52 -7.36
N PHE A 171 1.46 9.24 -6.56
CA PHE A 171 2.23 10.29 -5.90
C PHE A 171 3.03 11.10 -6.90
N LEU A 172 3.76 10.45 -7.81
CA LEU A 172 4.57 11.11 -8.83
C LEU A 172 3.72 12.01 -9.74
N ASP A 173 2.53 11.54 -10.15
CA ASP A 173 1.61 12.30 -10.99
C ASP A 173 0.97 13.48 -10.25
N SER A 174 0.90 13.44 -8.92
CA SER A 174 0.43 14.57 -8.10
C SER A 174 1.46 15.69 -7.95
N LEU A 175 2.73 15.43 -8.27
CA LEU A 175 3.80 16.44 -8.18
C LEU A 175 3.62 17.53 -9.23
N ARG A 176 3.85 18.77 -8.83
CA ARG A 176 3.84 19.92 -9.74
C ARG A 176 5.13 19.96 -10.56
N GLU A 177 5.03 20.44 -11.79
CA GLU A 177 6.22 20.77 -12.59
C GLU A 177 7.02 21.92 -11.94
N PRO A 178 8.37 21.91 -12.01
CA PRO A 178 9.21 20.95 -12.75
C PRO A 178 9.57 19.67 -11.96
N TYR A 179 9.08 19.50 -10.73
CA TYR A 179 9.51 18.44 -9.82
C TYR A 179 9.13 17.04 -10.33
N ARG A 180 7.97 16.91 -10.98
CA ARG A 180 7.55 15.64 -11.59
C ARG A 180 8.54 15.18 -12.65
N ALA A 181 8.86 16.04 -13.60
CA ALA A 181 9.82 15.73 -14.66
C ALA A 181 11.22 15.41 -14.10
N GLN A 182 11.68 16.19 -13.11
CA GLN A 182 12.96 15.95 -12.44
C GLN A 182 12.99 14.61 -11.70
N ALA A 183 11.92 14.28 -10.94
CA ALA A 183 11.82 13.04 -10.21
C ALA A 183 11.85 11.84 -11.16
N LEU A 184 11.07 11.86 -12.25
CA LEU A 184 11.06 10.80 -13.26
C LEU A 184 12.43 10.65 -13.94
N GLY A 185 13.11 11.76 -14.26
CA GLY A 185 14.46 11.76 -14.85
C GLY A 185 15.49 11.12 -13.91
N LEU A 186 15.47 11.47 -12.61
CA LEU A 186 16.36 10.91 -11.59
C LEU A 186 16.05 9.42 -11.34
N ILE A 187 14.79 9.02 -11.25
CA ILE A 187 14.44 7.60 -11.13
C ILE A 187 15.04 6.81 -12.28
N ARG A 188 14.87 7.28 -13.53
CA ARG A 188 15.42 6.62 -14.72
C ARG A 188 16.94 6.50 -14.69
N SER A 189 17.66 7.52 -14.22
CA SER A 189 19.13 7.48 -14.12
C SER A 189 19.64 6.46 -13.08
N HIS A 190 18.82 6.07 -12.11
CA HIS A 190 19.18 5.09 -11.08
C HIS A 190 18.79 3.65 -11.41
N ILE A 191 18.05 3.39 -12.50
CA ILE A 191 17.61 2.04 -12.89
C ILE A 191 18.81 1.09 -13.10
N GLU A 192 19.95 1.59 -13.57
CA GLU A 192 21.15 0.80 -13.78
C GLU A 192 21.69 0.18 -12.49
N HIS A 193 21.50 0.84 -11.33
CA HIS A 193 21.96 0.37 -10.02
C HIS A 193 21.07 -0.69 -9.40
N VAL A 194 19.86 -0.91 -9.95
CA VAL A 194 18.90 -1.91 -9.48
C VAL A 194 19.05 -3.18 -10.29
N ASP A 195 19.19 -4.31 -9.61
CA ASP A 195 19.31 -5.61 -10.24
C ASP A 195 17.95 -6.21 -10.62
N LEU A 196 16.91 -5.96 -9.78
CA LEU A 196 15.56 -6.49 -10.02
C LEU A 196 14.48 -5.57 -9.43
N PHE A 197 13.43 -5.33 -10.20
CA PHE A 197 12.22 -4.65 -9.75
C PHE A 197 11.13 -5.67 -9.44
N LEU A 198 10.41 -5.46 -8.33
CA LEU A 198 9.43 -6.38 -7.78
C LEU A 198 8.03 -5.70 -7.75
N PRO A 199 7.33 -5.62 -8.89
CA PRO A 199 5.97 -5.13 -8.92
C PRO A 199 5.04 -6.07 -8.15
N ILE A 200 4.04 -5.50 -7.47
CA ILE A 200 3.13 -6.22 -6.57
C ILE A 200 1.89 -6.80 -7.27
N SER A 201 1.76 -6.62 -8.58
CA SER A 201 0.66 -7.12 -9.40
C SER A 201 1.13 -7.27 -10.85
N GLU A 202 0.46 -8.11 -11.64
CA GLU A 202 0.70 -8.24 -13.08
C GLU A 202 0.39 -6.93 -13.79
N PHE A 203 -0.72 -6.28 -13.42
CA PHE A 203 -1.05 -4.93 -13.91
C PHE A 203 0.13 -3.97 -13.75
N TYR A 204 0.76 -3.96 -12.57
CA TYR A 204 1.85 -3.02 -12.30
C TYR A 204 3.15 -3.42 -13.00
N ALA A 205 3.35 -4.71 -13.26
CA ALA A 205 4.45 -5.22 -14.08
C ALA A 205 4.33 -4.82 -15.56
N GLU A 206 3.11 -4.70 -16.08
CA GLU A 206 2.85 -4.22 -17.44
C GLU A 206 2.95 -2.70 -17.56
N PHE A 207 2.47 -1.97 -16.55
CA PHE A 207 2.40 -0.51 -16.54
C PHE A 207 3.76 0.17 -16.32
N MET A 208 4.51 -0.27 -15.29
CA MET A 208 5.71 0.43 -14.80
C MET A 208 6.89 0.48 -15.78
N PRO A 209 7.14 -0.54 -16.64
CA PRO A 209 8.16 -0.45 -17.67
C PRO A 209 7.99 0.77 -18.58
N GLY A 210 6.79 1.01 -19.08
CA GLY A 210 6.49 2.17 -19.90
C GLY A 210 6.55 3.50 -19.13
N TYR A 211 6.09 3.49 -17.88
CA TYR A 211 6.02 4.68 -17.05
C TYR A 211 7.41 5.17 -16.56
N LEU A 212 8.25 4.27 -16.08
CA LEU A 212 9.58 4.61 -15.56
C LEU A 212 10.73 4.35 -16.54
N GLY A 213 10.52 3.60 -17.61
CA GLY A 213 11.57 3.17 -18.54
C GLY A 213 12.38 1.98 -18.01
N ILE A 214 11.76 1.09 -17.24
CA ILE A 214 12.42 -0.10 -16.67
C ILE A 214 12.50 -1.19 -17.73
N PRO A 215 13.69 -1.80 -17.99
CA PRO A 215 13.81 -2.95 -18.85
C PRO A 215 12.97 -4.15 -18.37
N ALA A 216 12.23 -4.79 -19.27
CA ALA A 216 11.30 -5.87 -18.93
C ALA A 216 12.01 -7.07 -18.26
N GLU A 217 13.26 -7.35 -18.65
CA GLU A 217 14.09 -8.41 -18.07
C GLU A 217 14.47 -8.17 -16.60
N LYS A 218 14.37 -6.93 -16.13
CA LYS A 218 14.56 -6.57 -14.71
C LYS A 218 13.27 -6.66 -13.89
N MET A 219 12.15 -7.10 -14.46
CA MET A 219 10.87 -7.19 -13.77
C MET A 219 10.58 -8.62 -13.32
N ARG A 220 10.13 -8.78 -12.07
CA ARG A 220 9.66 -10.06 -11.52
C ARG A 220 8.51 -9.81 -10.56
N VAL A 221 7.31 -10.31 -10.89
CA VAL A 221 6.13 -10.11 -10.05
C VAL A 221 6.28 -10.85 -8.72
N VAL A 222 6.11 -10.09 -7.63
CA VAL A 222 5.92 -10.62 -6.28
C VAL A 222 4.54 -10.14 -5.81
N PRO A 223 3.48 -10.93 -6.05
CA PRO A 223 2.11 -10.48 -5.82
C PRO A 223 1.91 -10.08 -4.37
N ILE A 224 1.04 -9.08 -4.17
CA ILE A 224 0.68 -8.66 -2.82
C ILE A 224 0.07 -9.83 -2.06
N GLY A 225 0.47 -10.00 -0.79
CA GLY A 225 -0.08 -11.03 0.10
C GLY A 225 -0.48 -10.42 1.43
N ILE A 226 -1.45 -11.06 2.09
CA ILE A 226 -1.92 -10.68 3.42
C ILE A 226 -1.69 -11.81 4.42
N ASN A 227 -1.51 -11.44 5.69
CA ASN A 227 -1.56 -12.38 6.80
C ASN A 227 -3.01 -12.80 7.04
N LEU A 228 -3.28 -14.09 6.88
CA LEU A 228 -4.64 -14.65 6.95
C LEU A 228 -5.12 -14.98 8.37
N GLN A 229 -4.29 -14.80 9.39
CA GLN A 229 -4.64 -15.13 10.76
C GLN A 229 -5.91 -14.38 11.21
N GLY A 230 -6.94 -15.11 11.61
CA GLY A 230 -8.23 -14.58 12.04
C GLY A 230 -9.20 -14.22 10.92
N PHE A 231 -8.77 -14.19 9.65
CA PHE A 231 -9.65 -13.99 8.50
C PHE A 231 -10.28 -15.31 8.07
N ASP A 232 -11.18 -15.84 8.89
CA ASP A 232 -11.95 -17.05 8.57
C ASP A 232 -13.27 -16.67 7.87
N VAL A 233 -13.73 -17.56 7.01
CA VAL A 233 -15.00 -17.37 6.31
C VAL A 233 -16.11 -17.29 7.35
N ALA A 234 -16.86 -16.19 7.30
CA ALA A 234 -18.00 -16.01 8.19
C ALA A 234 -19.14 -16.99 7.85
N GLU A 235 -19.87 -17.44 8.87
CA GLU A 235 -21.12 -18.14 8.61
C GLU A 235 -22.12 -17.21 7.92
N PRO A 236 -22.90 -17.72 6.95
CA PRO A 236 -23.90 -16.90 6.27
C PRO A 236 -24.88 -16.30 7.29
N LYS A 237 -25.12 -15.01 7.19
CA LYS A 237 -26.14 -14.34 8.00
C LYS A 237 -27.51 -14.96 7.72
N ARG A 238 -28.15 -15.44 8.76
CA ARG A 238 -29.51 -16.02 8.64
C ARG A 238 -30.60 -14.95 8.56
N HIS A 239 -30.37 -13.78 9.16
CA HIS A 239 -31.32 -12.65 9.22
C HIS A 239 -30.57 -11.33 9.35
N GLY A 240 -31.14 -10.23 8.84
CA GLY A 240 -30.63 -8.86 8.98
C GLY A 240 -30.75 -8.04 7.68
N SER A 241 -30.53 -6.75 7.81
CA SER A 241 -30.49 -5.82 6.66
C SER A 241 -29.30 -6.12 5.76
N PHE A 242 -29.48 -5.99 4.45
CA PHE A 242 -28.40 -6.12 3.47
C PHE A 242 -27.33 -5.04 3.69
N THR A 243 -26.10 -5.42 3.92
CA THR A 243 -25.03 -4.50 4.30
C THR A 243 -24.00 -4.35 3.18
N VAL A 244 -23.94 -3.13 2.61
CA VAL A 244 -22.93 -2.72 1.63
C VAL A 244 -21.76 -2.11 2.37
N GLY A 245 -20.55 -2.60 2.14
CA GLY A 245 -19.33 -2.17 2.83
C GLY A 245 -18.34 -1.42 1.97
N PHE A 246 -17.61 -0.50 2.61
CA PHE A 246 -16.41 0.15 2.09
C PHE A 246 -15.31 0.08 3.15
N LEU A 247 -14.13 -0.42 2.78
CA LEU A 247 -12.95 -0.41 3.64
C LEU A 247 -11.75 0.18 2.90
N GLY A 248 -11.32 1.37 3.33
CA GLY A 248 -10.20 2.05 2.70
C GLY A 248 -10.02 3.46 3.23
N ARG A 249 -8.95 4.11 2.81
CA ARG A 249 -8.75 5.53 3.13
C ARG A 249 -9.93 6.36 2.63
N ILE A 250 -10.46 7.22 3.49
CA ILE A 250 -11.54 8.15 3.11
C ILE A 250 -10.91 9.31 2.32
N ALA A 251 -10.93 9.16 1.00
CA ALA A 251 -10.35 10.12 0.07
C ALA A 251 -11.09 10.03 -1.28
N PRO A 252 -11.17 11.13 -2.05
CA PRO A 252 -11.92 11.15 -3.32
C PRO A 252 -11.50 10.05 -4.30
N GLU A 253 -10.20 9.80 -4.42
CA GLU A 253 -9.64 8.80 -5.34
C GLU A 253 -10.03 7.36 -4.99
N LYS A 254 -10.48 7.08 -3.76
CA LYS A 254 -10.98 5.74 -3.36
C LYS A 254 -12.46 5.51 -3.70
N GLY A 255 -13.15 6.54 -4.17
CA GLY A 255 -14.48 6.40 -4.80
C GLY A 255 -15.64 6.17 -3.84
N LEU A 256 -15.52 6.48 -2.52
CA LEU A 256 -16.65 6.33 -1.59
C LEU A 256 -17.91 7.06 -2.07
N HIS A 257 -17.77 8.19 -2.77
CA HIS A 257 -18.87 8.93 -3.35
C HIS A 257 -19.60 8.15 -4.47
N LEU A 258 -18.87 7.37 -5.30
CA LEU A 258 -19.47 6.52 -6.33
C LEU A 258 -20.28 5.38 -5.71
N LEU A 259 -19.75 4.76 -4.64
CA LEU A 259 -20.49 3.73 -3.91
C LEU A 259 -21.72 4.32 -3.22
N ALA A 260 -21.62 5.54 -2.68
CA ALA A 260 -22.76 6.25 -2.10
C ALA A 260 -23.86 6.55 -3.13
N ASP A 261 -23.47 6.96 -4.34
CA ASP A 261 -24.40 7.19 -5.44
C ASP A 261 -25.04 5.88 -5.92
N ALA A 262 -24.26 4.80 -6.04
CA ALA A 262 -24.78 3.47 -6.34
C ALA A 262 -25.78 2.98 -5.26
N TYR A 263 -25.47 3.19 -3.98
CA TYR A 263 -26.36 2.83 -2.87
C TYR A 263 -27.69 3.58 -2.94
N LYS A 264 -27.68 4.87 -3.28
CA LYS A 264 -28.91 5.64 -3.46
C LYS A 264 -29.79 5.07 -4.58
N LEU A 265 -29.20 4.66 -5.71
CA LEU A 265 -29.92 4.00 -6.81
C LEU A 265 -30.55 2.68 -6.33
N LEU A 266 -29.82 1.86 -5.58
CA LEU A 266 -30.35 0.62 -4.99
C LEU A 266 -31.58 0.86 -4.13
N ARG A 267 -31.55 1.90 -3.28
CA ARG A 267 -32.62 2.21 -2.33
C ARG A 267 -33.82 2.92 -2.97
N ARG A 268 -33.61 3.77 -3.96
CA ARG A 268 -34.65 4.64 -4.52
C ARG A 268 -35.25 4.13 -5.82
N GLU A 269 -34.47 3.43 -6.61
CA GLU A 269 -34.87 3.05 -7.97
C GLU A 269 -34.95 1.52 -8.18
N MET A 270 -34.12 0.75 -7.44
CA MET A 270 -34.01 -0.70 -7.66
C MET A 270 -34.71 -1.57 -6.61
N GLY A 271 -35.45 -0.96 -5.67
CA GLY A 271 -36.40 -1.65 -4.80
C GLY A 271 -35.83 -2.42 -3.62
N ILE A 272 -34.61 -2.17 -3.21
CA ILE A 272 -34.06 -2.74 -1.95
C ILE A 272 -34.74 -2.02 -0.77
N SER A 273 -35.56 -2.73 0.02
CA SER A 273 -36.35 -2.13 1.10
C SER A 273 -35.59 -1.87 2.38
N GLU A 274 -34.64 -2.73 2.72
CA GLU A 274 -33.83 -2.64 3.95
C GLU A 274 -32.36 -2.89 3.65
N ALA A 275 -31.53 -1.86 3.84
CA ALA A 275 -30.10 -1.99 3.68
C ALA A 275 -29.34 -1.06 4.65
N ARG A 276 -28.05 -1.32 4.81
CA ARG A 276 -27.09 -0.50 5.54
C ARG A 276 -25.87 -0.24 4.70
N PHE A 277 -25.29 0.94 4.88
CA PHE A 277 -24.03 1.34 4.26
C PHE A 277 -22.99 1.57 5.34
N GLU A 278 -22.00 0.72 5.38
CA GLU A 278 -20.95 0.74 6.38
C GLU A 278 -19.61 1.14 5.74
N ALA A 279 -18.98 2.20 6.23
CA ALA A 279 -17.68 2.66 5.75
C ALA A 279 -16.66 2.70 6.88
N ALA A 280 -15.44 2.21 6.64
CA ALA A 280 -14.35 2.26 7.60
C ALA A 280 -13.02 2.62 6.95
N GLY A 281 -12.13 3.22 7.73
CA GLY A 281 -10.76 3.53 7.34
C GLY A 281 -10.29 4.91 7.81
N TRP A 282 -9.02 5.15 7.61
CA TRP A 282 -8.39 6.40 8.01
C TRP A 282 -8.82 7.57 7.11
N MET A 283 -8.94 8.75 7.71
CA MET A 283 -9.31 9.99 7.03
C MET A 283 -8.34 11.11 7.40
N ALA A 284 -7.77 11.76 6.39
CA ALA A 284 -6.97 12.97 6.56
C ALA A 284 -7.86 14.15 6.97
N ALA A 285 -7.26 15.15 7.63
CA ALA A 285 -8.00 16.32 8.13
C ALA A 285 -8.66 17.14 7.01
N ASP A 286 -8.02 17.20 5.84
CA ASP A 286 -8.51 17.88 4.63
C ASP A 286 -9.64 17.12 3.92
N CYS A 287 -9.81 15.83 4.20
CA CYS A 287 -10.89 15.01 3.65
C CYS A 287 -12.20 15.05 4.48
N LYS A 288 -12.25 15.81 5.59
CA LYS A 288 -13.47 15.94 6.41
C LYS A 288 -14.65 16.49 5.61
N SER A 289 -14.42 17.53 4.81
CA SER A 289 -15.46 18.12 3.94
C SER A 289 -16.00 17.11 2.90
N TYR A 290 -15.13 16.25 2.37
CA TYR A 290 -15.52 15.18 1.46
C TYR A 290 -16.49 14.19 2.14
N LEU A 291 -16.16 13.69 3.32
CA LEU A 291 -17.04 12.79 4.06
C LEU A 291 -18.35 13.47 4.45
N SER A 292 -18.30 14.73 4.97
CA SER A 292 -19.50 15.49 5.30
C SER A 292 -20.42 15.71 4.09
N GLY A 293 -19.85 15.94 2.91
CA GLY A 293 -20.62 16.04 1.67
C GLY A 293 -21.34 14.75 1.31
N ILE A 294 -20.74 13.59 1.56
CA ILE A 294 -21.40 12.28 1.39
C ILE A 294 -22.54 12.11 2.40
N GLN A 295 -22.30 12.40 3.67
CA GLN A 295 -23.33 12.33 4.73
C GLN A 295 -24.52 13.22 4.43
N GLN A 296 -24.27 14.44 3.93
CA GLN A 296 -25.34 15.35 3.54
C GLN A 296 -26.18 14.79 2.39
N ARG A 297 -25.56 14.18 1.37
CA ARG A 297 -26.29 13.51 0.27
C ARG A 297 -27.21 12.39 0.76
N PHE A 298 -26.78 11.63 1.78
CA PHE A 298 -27.65 10.63 2.41
C PHE A 298 -28.82 11.29 3.15
N ALA A 299 -28.58 12.38 3.87
CA ALA A 299 -29.61 13.13 4.58
C ALA A 299 -30.66 13.72 3.60
N ASP A 300 -30.21 14.34 2.52
CA ASP A 300 -31.08 14.93 1.47
C ASP A 300 -32.00 13.88 0.82
N CYS A 301 -31.57 12.61 0.80
CA CYS A 301 -32.37 11.50 0.31
C CYS A 301 -33.16 10.78 1.41
N GLY A 302 -33.17 11.24 2.68
CA GLY A 302 -33.84 10.56 3.79
C GLY A 302 -33.23 9.20 4.16
N LEU A 303 -31.94 8.99 3.87
CA LEU A 303 -31.21 7.76 4.14
C LEU A 303 -30.12 7.95 5.22
N ALA A 304 -30.14 9.05 5.96
CA ALA A 304 -29.12 9.41 6.94
C ALA A 304 -28.87 8.31 8.00
N SER A 305 -29.91 7.59 8.41
CA SER A 305 -29.83 6.51 9.41
C SER A 305 -29.21 5.21 8.85
N GLU A 306 -29.01 5.12 7.55
CA GLU A 306 -28.44 3.93 6.90
C GLU A 306 -26.93 4.02 6.70
N PHE A 307 -26.34 5.23 6.73
CA PHE A 307 -24.91 5.46 6.53
C PHE A 307 -24.16 5.54 7.86
N HIS A 308 -23.15 4.69 8.03
CA HIS A 308 -22.31 4.66 9.22
C HIS A 308 -20.83 4.70 8.86
N TYR A 309 -20.12 5.70 9.36
CA TYR A 309 -18.66 5.76 9.30
C TYR A 309 -18.05 5.29 10.63
N ARG A 310 -17.29 4.20 10.59
CA ARG A 310 -16.73 3.51 11.77
C ARG A 310 -15.34 4.03 12.20
N GLY A 311 -14.74 4.95 11.43
CA GLY A 311 -13.38 5.41 11.71
C GLY A 311 -12.32 4.36 11.37
N VAL A 312 -11.18 4.47 12.05
CA VAL A 312 -10.07 3.52 11.94
C VAL A 312 -10.35 2.32 12.82
N LEU A 313 -10.21 1.14 12.25
CA LEU A 313 -10.44 -0.14 12.94
C LEU A 313 -9.09 -0.81 13.22
N ASP A 314 -8.93 -1.39 14.40
CA ASP A 314 -7.88 -2.37 14.66
C ASP A 314 -8.19 -3.72 13.96
N ARG A 315 -7.28 -4.69 14.05
CA ARG A 315 -7.44 -5.97 13.35
C ARG A 315 -8.72 -6.73 13.74
N ALA A 316 -9.02 -6.81 15.03
CA ALA A 316 -10.20 -7.53 15.50
C ALA A 316 -11.50 -6.84 15.05
N GLN A 317 -11.58 -5.52 15.23
CA GLN A 317 -12.69 -4.70 14.78
C GLN A 317 -12.86 -4.76 13.25
N LYS A 318 -11.76 -4.79 12.48
CA LYS A 318 -11.78 -4.90 11.02
C LYS A 318 -12.34 -6.26 10.58
N ILE A 319 -11.92 -7.35 11.20
CA ILE A 319 -12.44 -8.69 10.93
C ILE A 319 -13.94 -8.75 11.22
N ASP A 320 -14.37 -8.24 12.39
CA ASP A 320 -15.79 -8.20 12.77
C ASP A 320 -16.60 -7.31 11.82
N PHE A 321 -16.04 -6.18 11.40
CA PHE A 321 -16.64 -5.31 10.38
C PHE A 321 -16.86 -6.05 9.05
N LEU A 322 -15.81 -6.70 8.53
CA LEU A 322 -15.88 -7.43 7.27
C LEU A 322 -16.89 -8.58 7.32
N ARG A 323 -16.93 -9.35 8.40
CA ARG A 323 -17.88 -10.44 8.60
C ARG A 323 -19.34 -9.99 8.61
N GLN A 324 -19.60 -8.71 8.85
CA GLN A 324 -20.95 -8.14 8.84
C GLN A 324 -21.39 -7.69 7.44
N LEU A 325 -20.54 -7.70 6.44
CA LEU A 325 -20.87 -7.27 5.09
C LEU A 325 -21.52 -8.38 4.28
N ASP A 326 -22.45 -8.02 3.42
CA ASP A 326 -23.01 -8.91 2.40
C ASP A 326 -22.32 -8.71 1.05
N VAL A 327 -21.76 -7.54 0.82
CA VAL A 327 -20.96 -7.17 -0.36
C VAL A 327 -20.01 -6.04 0.00
N MET A 328 -18.82 -6.03 -0.59
CA MET A 328 -17.89 -4.90 -0.44
C MET A 328 -17.49 -4.32 -1.80
N SER A 329 -17.30 -2.99 -1.82
CA SER A 329 -16.72 -2.29 -2.95
C SER A 329 -15.82 -1.15 -2.50
N VAL A 330 -14.70 -0.97 -3.23
CA VAL A 330 -13.84 0.22 -3.18
C VAL A 330 -13.70 0.70 -4.62
N PRO A 331 -14.69 1.46 -5.16
CA PRO A 331 -14.68 1.85 -6.56
C PRO A 331 -13.71 3.00 -6.83
N ALA A 332 -12.41 2.72 -6.69
CA ALA A 332 -11.35 3.68 -6.92
C ALA A 332 -11.45 4.34 -8.31
N THR A 333 -11.16 5.65 -8.38
CA THR A 333 -11.22 6.44 -9.62
C THR A 333 -9.87 6.49 -10.35
N TYR A 334 -8.90 5.72 -9.91
CA TYR A 334 -7.57 5.55 -10.52
C TYR A 334 -7.21 4.06 -10.59
N ASP A 335 -6.17 3.74 -11.35
CA ASP A 335 -5.70 2.37 -11.51
C ASP A 335 -4.94 1.92 -10.25
N GLU A 336 -5.67 1.34 -9.31
CA GLU A 336 -5.15 0.87 -8.01
C GLU A 336 -4.22 -0.33 -8.21
N PRO A 337 -2.94 -0.28 -7.77
CA PRO A 337 -2.01 -1.39 -7.93
C PRO A 337 -2.09 -2.47 -6.84
N LYS A 338 -2.84 -2.25 -5.76
CA LYS A 338 -2.83 -3.10 -4.55
C LYS A 338 -4.11 -3.91 -4.35
N GLY A 339 -5.05 -3.37 -3.60
CA GLY A 339 -6.30 -4.05 -3.24
C GLY A 339 -6.27 -4.82 -1.92
N VAL A 340 -5.44 -4.42 -0.93
CA VAL A 340 -5.34 -5.10 0.38
C VAL A 340 -6.70 -5.34 1.02
N SER A 341 -7.55 -4.31 1.11
CA SER A 341 -8.88 -4.43 1.72
C SER A 341 -9.81 -5.39 0.97
N LEU A 342 -9.63 -5.54 -0.35
CA LEU A 342 -10.36 -6.51 -1.15
C LEU A 342 -9.98 -7.93 -0.77
N LEU A 343 -8.67 -8.17 -0.61
CA LEU A 343 -8.15 -9.47 -0.19
C LEU A 343 -8.65 -9.83 1.21
N GLU A 344 -8.65 -8.86 2.14
CA GLU A 344 -9.18 -9.04 3.51
C GLU A 344 -10.67 -9.39 3.51
N ALA A 345 -11.47 -8.70 2.69
CA ALA A 345 -12.90 -8.98 2.56
C ALA A 345 -13.17 -10.38 1.98
N MET A 346 -12.49 -10.72 0.89
CA MET A 346 -12.61 -12.05 0.29
C MET A 346 -12.12 -13.15 1.23
N ALA A 347 -11.08 -12.91 2.03
CA ALA A 347 -10.61 -13.87 3.03
C ALA A 347 -11.70 -14.20 4.07
N CYS A 348 -12.58 -13.23 4.39
CA CYS A 348 -13.78 -13.42 5.21
C CYS A 348 -14.98 -14.03 4.46
N GLY A 349 -14.85 -14.32 3.17
CA GLY A 349 -15.95 -14.84 2.33
C GLY A 349 -16.91 -13.77 1.84
N VAL A 350 -16.54 -12.48 1.87
CA VAL A 350 -17.38 -11.38 1.37
C VAL A 350 -17.19 -11.22 -0.13
N PRO A 351 -18.26 -11.33 -0.94
CA PRO A 351 -18.18 -11.11 -2.38
C PRO A 351 -17.91 -9.64 -2.72
N LEU A 352 -17.20 -9.40 -3.80
CA LEU A 352 -16.85 -8.05 -4.25
C LEU A 352 -17.67 -7.61 -5.46
N VAL A 353 -17.89 -6.29 -5.58
CA VAL A 353 -18.29 -5.64 -6.84
C VAL A 353 -17.30 -4.51 -7.09
N GLN A 354 -16.44 -4.64 -8.11
CA GLN A 354 -15.32 -3.74 -8.34
C GLN A 354 -15.28 -3.18 -9.76
N PRO A 355 -14.82 -1.94 -9.96
CA PRO A 355 -14.59 -1.45 -11.31
C PRO A 355 -13.49 -2.27 -11.99
N ARG A 356 -13.62 -2.49 -13.30
CA ARG A 356 -12.61 -3.11 -14.14
C ARG A 356 -11.44 -2.14 -14.33
N ARG A 357 -10.55 -2.07 -13.33
CA ARG A 357 -9.49 -1.06 -13.26
C ARG A 357 -8.30 -1.57 -12.45
N GLY A 358 -7.07 -1.33 -12.95
CA GLY A 358 -5.84 -1.69 -12.27
C GLY A 358 -5.79 -3.13 -11.79
N ALA A 359 -5.13 -3.38 -10.66
CA ALA A 359 -5.03 -4.70 -10.04
C ALA A 359 -6.36 -5.28 -9.54
N PHE A 360 -7.43 -4.48 -9.44
CA PHE A 360 -8.75 -5.00 -9.07
C PHE A 360 -9.27 -6.00 -10.10
N THR A 361 -8.98 -5.76 -11.39
CA THR A 361 -9.34 -6.66 -12.47
C THR A 361 -8.68 -8.03 -12.28
N GLU A 362 -7.37 -8.07 -12.12
CA GLU A 362 -6.64 -9.33 -11.94
C GLU A 362 -7.02 -10.07 -10.66
N ILE A 363 -7.24 -9.34 -9.54
CA ILE A 363 -7.64 -9.94 -8.27
C ILE A 363 -9.00 -10.65 -8.42
N VAL A 364 -10.00 -9.97 -9.00
CA VAL A 364 -11.34 -10.54 -9.16
C VAL A 364 -11.35 -11.68 -10.17
N GLU A 365 -10.65 -11.55 -11.29
CA GLU A 365 -10.57 -12.62 -12.30
C GLU A 365 -9.82 -13.86 -11.78
N LYS A 366 -8.70 -13.68 -11.10
CA LYS A 366 -7.88 -14.78 -10.58
C LYS A 366 -8.56 -15.53 -9.43
N THR A 367 -9.27 -14.83 -8.56
CA THR A 367 -9.98 -15.44 -7.42
C THR A 367 -11.38 -15.88 -7.76
N SER A 368 -11.99 -15.34 -8.81
CA SER A 368 -13.43 -15.45 -9.11
C SER A 368 -14.30 -15.06 -7.91
N GLY A 369 -13.83 -14.12 -7.06
CA GLY A 369 -14.46 -13.73 -5.79
C GLY A 369 -15.38 -12.52 -5.89
N GLY A 370 -15.78 -12.09 -7.09
CA GLY A 370 -16.61 -10.91 -7.25
C GLY A 370 -17.08 -10.68 -8.68
N LEU A 371 -17.71 -9.53 -8.88
CA LEU A 371 -18.19 -9.04 -10.17
C LEU A 371 -17.39 -7.80 -10.58
N LEU A 372 -17.02 -7.72 -11.85
CA LEU A 372 -16.41 -6.54 -12.45
C LEU A 372 -17.44 -5.69 -13.16
N VAL A 373 -17.41 -4.38 -12.91
CA VAL A 373 -18.34 -3.39 -13.45
C VAL A 373 -17.60 -2.29 -14.20
N GLN A 374 -18.36 -1.47 -14.94
CA GLN A 374 -17.81 -0.32 -15.67
C GLN A 374 -17.21 0.69 -14.68
N PRO A 375 -15.96 1.15 -14.89
CA PRO A 375 -15.37 2.22 -14.10
C PRO A 375 -16.15 3.53 -14.14
N ASP A 376 -16.12 4.28 -13.03
CA ASP A 376 -16.76 5.59 -12.88
C ASP A 376 -18.26 5.62 -13.17
N ASP A 377 -18.94 4.46 -13.10
CA ASP A 377 -20.36 4.29 -13.37
C ASP A 377 -21.10 3.74 -12.14
N ALA A 378 -21.76 4.66 -11.40
CA ALA A 378 -22.55 4.31 -10.22
C ALA A 378 -23.73 3.40 -10.56
N GLN A 379 -24.31 3.48 -11.76
CA GLN A 379 -25.42 2.63 -12.18
C GLN A 379 -24.94 1.20 -12.47
N SER A 380 -23.79 1.05 -13.12
CA SER A 380 -23.17 -0.26 -13.33
C SER A 380 -22.81 -0.92 -11.99
N LEU A 381 -22.24 -0.13 -11.06
CA LEU A 381 -21.92 -0.58 -9.70
C LEU A 381 -23.19 -1.01 -8.94
N ALA A 382 -24.27 -0.22 -8.99
CA ALA A 382 -25.54 -0.54 -8.36
C ALA A 382 -26.12 -1.84 -8.92
N ARG A 383 -26.10 -2.06 -10.24
CA ARG A 383 -26.56 -3.31 -10.87
C ARG A 383 -25.74 -4.52 -10.39
N GLY A 384 -24.42 -4.39 -10.30
CA GLY A 384 -23.57 -5.46 -9.77
C GLY A 384 -23.94 -5.82 -8.33
N ILE A 385 -24.15 -4.82 -7.47
CA ILE A 385 -24.59 -5.02 -6.08
C ILE A 385 -25.99 -5.63 -6.01
N LEU A 386 -26.90 -5.19 -6.87
CA LEU A 386 -28.27 -5.74 -6.96
C LEU A 386 -28.24 -7.25 -7.31
N ASN A 387 -27.36 -7.67 -8.21
CA ASN A 387 -27.21 -9.09 -8.55
C ASN A 387 -26.81 -9.93 -7.30
N ILE A 388 -25.90 -9.41 -6.48
CA ILE A 388 -25.51 -10.05 -5.20
C ILE A 388 -26.69 -10.10 -4.22
N TYR A 389 -27.49 -9.03 -4.15
CA TYR A 389 -28.68 -8.97 -3.30
C TYR A 389 -29.74 -9.97 -3.70
N GLN A 390 -30.06 -10.08 -5.02
CA GLN A 390 -31.11 -10.90 -5.55
C GLN A 390 -30.78 -12.39 -5.60
N ASP A 391 -29.50 -12.73 -5.81
CA ASP A 391 -29.04 -14.11 -5.91
C ASP A 391 -28.10 -14.48 -4.75
N ARG A 392 -28.71 -14.99 -3.68
CA ARG A 392 -27.96 -15.44 -2.49
C ARG A 392 -27.04 -16.63 -2.76
N LYS A 393 -27.37 -17.47 -3.75
CA LYS A 393 -26.51 -18.57 -4.16
C LYS A 393 -25.27 -18.06 -4.85
N LEU A 394 -25.40 -17.12 -5.78
CA LEU A 394 -24.30 -16.44 -6.43
C LEU A 394 -23.40 -15.74 -5.38
N ALA A 395 -23.99 -14.99 -4.44
CA ALA A 395 -23.26 -14.34 -3.36
C ALA A 395 -22.39 -15.33 -2.58
N GLY A 396 -22.95 -16.47 -2.17
CA GLY A 396 -22.24 -17.54 -1.46
C GLY A 396 -21.13 -18.19 -2.31
N GLU A 397 -21.39 -18.44 -3.58
CA GLU A 397 -20.39 -19.01 -4.50
C GLU A 397 -19.21 -18.07 -4.72
N LEU A 398 -19.46 -16.78 -4.94
CA LEU A 398 -18.43 -15.77 -5.12
C LEU A 398 -17.61 -15.61 -3.83
N GLY A 399 -18.26 -15.53 -2.67
CA GLY A 399 -17.57 -15.45 -1.38
C GLY A 399 -16.65 -16.65 -1.13
N ALA A 400 -17.15 -17.87 -1.38
CA ALA A 400 -16.36 -19.09 -1.21
C ALA A 400 -15.18 -19.16 -2.20
N LYS A 401 -15.38 -18.77 -3.46
CA LYS A 401 -14.29 -18.71 -4.47
C LYS A 401 -13.26 -17.67 -4.09
N GLY A 402 -13.69 -16.46 -3.69
CA GLY A 402 -12.81 -15.40 -3.23
C GLY A 402 -11.93 -15.84 -2.07
N ALA A 403 -12.54 -16.45 -1.04
CA ALA A 403 -11.81 -16.93 0.12
C ALA A 403 -10.76 -18.00 -0.20
N ARG A 404 -11.06 -18.92 -1.12
CA ARG A 404 -10.08 -19.92 -1.61
C ARG A 404 -8.98 -19.24 -2.42
N GLY A 405 -9.35 -18.38 -3.39
CA GLY A 405 -8.39 -17.72 -4.26
C GLY A 405 -7.41 -16.81 -3.51
N VAL A 406 -7.86 -16.12 -2.45
CA VAL A 406 -6.96 -15.33 -1.60
C VAL A 406 -5.96 -16.23 -0.87
N ARG A 407 -6.39 -17.36 -0.33
CA ARG A 407 -5.50 -18.33 0.35
C ARG A 407 -4.47 -18.93 -0.59
N GLU A 408 -4.87 -19.19 -1.82
CA GLU A 408 -4.03 -19.79 -2.85
C GLU A 408 -3.03 -18.80 -3.46
N TYR A 409 -3.47 -17.58 -3.81
CA TYR A 409 -2.69 -16.65 -4.64
C TYR A 409 -2.19 -15.41 -3.90
N TYR A 410 -2.82 -15.03 -2.76
CA TYR A 410 -2.60 -13.75 -2.10
C TYR A 410 -2.35 -13.88 -0.58
N SER A 411 -1.90 -15.06 -0.14
CA SER A 411 -1.42 -15.23 1.24
C SER A 411 -0.01 -14.66 1.41
N ALA A 412 0.35 -14.28 2.64
CA ALA A 412 1.73 -13.89 2.98
C ALA A 412 2.73 -15.00 2.64
N ALA A 413 2.33 -16.28 2.80
CA ALA A 413 3.13 -17.43 2.44
C ALA A 413 3.44 -17.47 0.94
N HIS A 414 2.41 -17.32 0.08
CA HIS A 414 2.61 -17.26 -1.38
C HIS A 414 3.47 -16.07 -1.80
N MET A 415 3.26 -14.89 -1.20
CA MET A 415 4.10 -13.70 -1.43
C MET A 415 5.56 -13.98 -1.07
N ALA A 416 5.82 -14.67 0.05
CA ALA A 416 7.16 -15.01 0.49
C ALA A 416 7.83 -16.05 -0.44
N ASP A 417 7.09 -17.03 -0.98
CA ASP A 417 7.60 -17.96 -2.00
C ASP A 417 8.15 -17.19 -3.21
N ARG A 418 7.34 -16.28 -3.74
CA ARG A 418 7.70 -15.48 -4.92
C ARG A 418 8.85 -14.51 -4.64
N ALA A 419 8.88 -13.90 -3.44
CA ALA A 419 9.97 -13.03 -3.02
C ALA A 419 11.29 -13.80 -2.86
N GLN A 420 11.24 -14.99 -2.25
CA GLN A 420 12.40 -15.85 -2.07
C GLN A 420 12.97 -16.30 -3.44
N GLU A 421 12.14 -16.78 -4.37
CA GLU A 421 12.55 -17.12 -5.73
C GLU A 421 13.22 -15.93 -6.43
N ALA A 422 12.68 -14.73 -6.29
CA ALA A 422 13.24 -13.53 -6.88
C ALA A 422 14.63 -13.19 -6.30
N TYR A 423 14.79 -13.25 -4.97
CA TYR A 423 16.06 -12.98 -4.31
C TYR A 423 17.11 -14.04 -4.62
N GLU A 424 16.75 -15.33 -4.63
CA GLU A 424 17.65 -16.42 -5.03
C GLU A 424 18.12 -16.28 -6.47
N GLY A 425 17.22 -15.85 -7.37
CA GLY A 425 17.55 -15.58 -8.76
C GLY A 425 18.58 -14.48 -8.97
N VAL A 426 18.57 -13.44 -8.11
CA VAL A 426 19.53 -12.34 -8.15
C VAL A 426 20.88 -12.75 -7.56
N LEU A 427 20.87 -13.65 -6.58
CA LEU A 427 22.09 -14.16 -5.90
C LEU A 427 22.80 -15.24 -6.70
N SER A 428 22.08 -15.97 -7.55
CA SER A 428 22.68 -16.99 -8.41
C SER A 428 23.62 -16.35 -9.44
N PRO A 429 24.83 -16.88 -9.67
CA PRO A 429 25.71 -16.37 -10.71
C PRO A 429 24.95 -16.38 -12.04
N ARG A 430 24.84 -15.24 -12.71
CA ARG A 430 24.36 -15.21 -14.10
C ARG A 430 25.28 -16.13 -14.88
N SER A 431 24.76 -17.25 -15.40
CA SER A 431 25.46 -18.02 -16.41
C SER A 431 25.72 -17.06 -17.58
N VAL A 432 26.99 -16.67 -17.74
CA VAL A 432 27.43 -15.91 -18.91
C VAL A 432 27.13 -16.83 -20.09
N ALA A 433 26.02 -16.56 -20.78
CA ALA A 433 25.78 -17.13 -22.08
C ALA A 433 26.90 -16.57 -22.96
N THR A 434 27.96 -17.37 -23.10
CA THR A 434 28.97 -17.20 -24.17
C THR A 434 28.22 -17.35 -25.48
N ALA A 435 28.01 -16.21 -26.16
CA ALA A 435 27.60 -16.15 -27.54
C ALA A 435 28.82 -16.42 -28.45
#